data_b085e918c1bfd4770925a09e61eedc7a
#
_entry.id   b085e918c1bfd4770925a09e61eedc7a
#
_cell.length_a   1.000
_cell.length_b   1.000
_cell.length_c   1.000
_cell.angle_alpha   90.00
_cell.angle_beta   90.00
_cell.angle_gamma   90.00
#
_symmetry.space_group_name_H-M   'P 1'
#
loop_
_entity.id
_entity.type
_entity.pdbx_description
1 polymer ?
#
loop_
_entity_poly.entity_id
_entity_poly.type
_entity_poly.pdbx_seq_one_letter_code
_entity_poly.pdbx_strand_id
1 'polypeptide(L)'
;MKPSPTLPEVVRLRDARGARPENAAGIGEFWYEPEVWTLPLSPDARVLYAGLCSFLGHGEINRKDLRNTLKGRPDPEIARTLEELVGYDLLVPDAAGTGRGYEVHPVNEFA
;
A
#
# COMPACT_ATOMS: atom_id res chain seq x y z
N MET A 1 -9.73 -25.65 -9.25
CA MET A 1 -9.78 -24.83 -8.05
C MET A 1 -8.68 -23.80 -8.06
N LYS A 2 -9.02 -22.56 -7.84
CA LYS A 2 -8.02 -21.50 -7.80
C LYS A 2 -7.28 -21.54 -6.48
N PRO A 3 -5.94 -21.41 -6.47
CA PRO A 3 -5.24 -21.30 -5.22
C PRO A 3 -5.61 -19.99 -4.51
N SER A 4 -5.53 -20.00 -3.19
CA SER A 4 -5.72 -18.77 -2.42
C SER A 4 -4.63 -17.77 -2.76
N PRO A 5 -4.92 -16.46 -2.72
CA PRO A 5 -3.87 -15.47 -2.90
C PRO A 5 -2.78 -15.68 -1.85
N THR A 6 -1.54 -15.54 -2.26
CA THR A 6 -0.41 -15.67 -1.36
C THR A 6 0.33 -14.35 -1.28
N LEU A 7 0.90 -14.06 -0.10
CA LEU A 7 1.75 -12.90 0.05
C LEU A 7 3.12 -13.19 -0.53
N PRO A 8 3.66 -12.29 -1.35
CA PRO A 8 5.05 -12.40 -1.77
C PRO A 8 5.99 -12.20 -0.58
N GLU A 9 7.17 -12.77 -0.69
CA GLU A 9 8.16 -12.64 0.37
C GLU A 9 8.65 -11.21 0.51
N VAL A 10 8.82 -10.52 -0.60
CA VAL A 10 9.23 -9.11 -0.65
C VAL A 10 8.40 -8.40 -1.71
N VAL A 11 7.92 -7.22 -1.37
CA VAL A 11 7.19 -6.34 -2.29
C VAL A 11 8.00 -5.06 -2.47
N ARG A 12 8.38 -4.77 -3.70
CA ARG A 12 9.09 -3.53 -4.02
C ARG A 12 8.10 -2.38 -4.05
N LEU A 13 8.53 -1.24 -3.54
CA LEU A 13 7.70 -0.05 -3.47
C LEU A 13 8.42 1.12 -4.15
N ARG A 14 7.68 1.86 -4.96
CA ARG A 14 8.17 3.05 -5.61
C ARG A 14 7.20 4.19 -5.33
N ASP A 15 7.74 5.33 -4.95
CA ASP A 15 6.93 6.49 -4.62
C ASP A 15 6.56 7.25 -5.89
N ALA A 16 5.29 7.24 -6.24
CA ALA A 16 4.75 7.98 -7.37
C ALA A 16 3.79 9.08 -6.91
N ARG A 17 3.85 9.45 -5.63
CA ARG A 17 2.91 10.43 -5.06
C ARG A 17 3.27 11.87 -5.37
N GLY A 18 4.51 12.15 -5.76
CA GLY A 18 4.97 13.50 -5.98
C GLY A 18 5.40 14.18 -4.69
N ALA A 19 5.32 15.51 -4.66
CA ALA A 19 5.78 16.30 -3.51
C ALA A 19 4.83 16.14 -2.32
N ARG A 20 5.40 16.20 -1.12
CA ARG A 20 4.62 16.14 0.11
C ARG A 20 3.69 17.35 0.22
N PRO A 21 2.36 17.15 0.35
CA PRO A 21 1.46 18.26 0.56
C PRO A 21 1.57 18.81 1.99
N GLU A 22 1.12 20.04 2.19
CA GLU A 22 1.21 20.69 3.48
C GLU A 22 0.42 19.96 4.57
N ASN A 23 -0.70 19.35 4.20
CA ASN A 23 -1.56 18.65 5.15
C ASN A 23 -1.17 17.20 5.38
N ALA A 24 -0.04 16.74 4.83
CA ALA A 24 0.36 15.36 4.99
C ALA A 24 0.60 15.02 6.46
N ALA A 25 0.18 13.81 6.85
CA ALA A 25 0.48 13.25 8.15
C ALA A 25 1.78 12.45 8.06
N GLY A 26 2.43 12.25 9.20
CA GLY A 26 3.67 11.49 9.27
C GLY A 26 4.89 12.39 9.38
N ILE A 27 6.06 11.78 9.36
CA ILE A 27 7.34 12.45 9.62
C ILE A 27 8.32 12.15 8.47
N GLY A 28 8.94 13.20 7.95
CA GLY A 28 9.98 13.03 6.91
C GLY A 28 9.46 12.31 5.68
N GLU A 29 10.11 11.23 5.31
CA GLU A 29 9.72 10.41 4.15
C GLU A 29 8.55 9.49 4.44
N PHE A 30 8.16 9.35 5.70
CA PHE A 30 7.09 8.47 6.13
C PHE A 30 5.78 9.25 6.24
N TRP A 31 5.34 9.83 5.14
CA TRP A 31 4.12 10.64 5.15
C TRP A 31 3.04 9.97 4.31
N TYR A 32 1.79 10.31 4.63
CA TYR A 32 0.64 9.91 3.84
C TYR A 32 -0.39 11.03 3.86
N GLU A 33 -1.32 10.98 2.92
CA GLU A 33 -2.38 11.97 2.83
C GLU A 33 -3.54 11.56 3.73
N PRO A 34 -3.95 12.42 4.70
CA PRO A 34 -5.08 12.10 5.58
C PRO A 34 -6.38 11.80 4.84
N GLU A 35 -6.51 12.26 3.60
CA GLU A 35 -7.68 12.00 2.78
C GLU A 35 -7.93 10.50 2.58
N VAL A 36 -6.93 9.65 2.79
CA VAL A 36 -7.12 8.20 2.71
C VAL A 36 -8.19 7.72 3.70
N TRP A 37 -8.35 8.41 4.81
CA TRP A 37 -9.35 8.05 5.81
C TRP A 37 -10.78 8.38 5.38
N THR A 38 -10.94 9.21 4.36
CA THR A 38 -12.25 9.60 3.85
C THR A 38 -12.69 8.78 2.63
N LEU A 39 -11.81 7.96 2.08
CA LEU A 39 -12.16 7.11 0.94
C LEU A 39 -13.00 5.92 1.40
N PRO A 40 -13.86 5.38 0.51
CA PRO A 40 -14.69 4.22 0.84
C PRO A 40 -13.89 2.92 0.83
N LEU A 41 -12.75 2.93 1.49
CA LEU A 41 -11.89 1.77 1.64
C LEU A 41 -12.27 1.00 2.90
N SER A 42 -11.98 -0.29 2.92
CA SER A 42 -12.08 -1.04 4.16
C SER A 42 -11.08 -0.48 5.18
N PRO A 43 -11.34 -0.65 6.49
CA PRO A 43 -10.37 -0.21 7.49
C PRO A 43 -8.98 -0.81 7.27
N ASP A 44 -8.92 -2.08 6.88
CA ASP A 44 -7.64 -2.75 6.61
C ASP A 44 -6.89 -2.09 5.45
N ALA A 45 -7.61 -1.69 4.39
CA ALA A 45 -6.99 -1.03 3.25
C ALA A 45 -6.41 0.33 3.63
N ARG A 46 -7.11 1.08 4.48
CA ARG A 46 -6.61 2.37 4.97
C ARG A 46 -5.31 2.19 5.75
N VAL A 47 -5.31 1.24 6.67
CA VAL A 47 -4.13 0.94 7.48
C VAL A 47 -2.98 0.46 6.61
N LEU A 48 -3.27 -0.42 5.65
CA LEU A 48 -2.23 -0.96 4.78
C LEU A 48 -1.62 0.13 3.91
N TYR A 49 -2.43 1.03 3.35
CA TYR A 49 -1.92 2.14 2.55
C TYR A 49 -0.98 3.03 3.37
N ALA A 50 -1.39 3.40 4.58
CA ALA A 50 -0.54 4.20 5.46
C ALA A 50 0.76 3.46 5.81
N GLY A 51 0.65 2.15 6.05
CA GLY A 51 1.82 1.32 6.32
C GLY A 51 2.78 1.27 5.13
N LEU A 52 2.26 1.09 3.92
CA LEU A 52 3.10 1.09 2.72
C LEU A 52 3.79 2.44 2.53
N CYS A 53 3.10 3.54 2.79
CA CYS A 53 3.70 4.86 2.73
C CYS A 53 4.87 4.99 3.70
N SER A 54 4.79 4.34 4.86
CA SER A 54 5.88 4.40 5.83
C SER A 54 7.09 3.59 5.42
N PHE A 55 6.96 2.66 4.47
CA PHE A 55 8.07 1.86 3.96
C PHE A 55 8.65 2.36 2.64
N LEU A 56 8.09 3.45 2.10
CA LEU A 56 8.59 3.97 0.81
C LEU A 56 10.05 4.38 0.87
N GLY A 57 10.50 4.90 1.99
CA GLY A 57 11.91 5.27 2.16
C GLY A 57 12.85 4.08 2.10
N HIS A 58 12.35 2.87 2.35
CA HIS A 58 13.14 1.65 2.26
C HIS A 58 13.11 1.03 0.87
N GLY A 59 12.17 1.45 0.01
CA GLY A 59 12.02 0.91 -1.32
C GLY A 59 11.38 -0.48 -1.39
N GLU A 60 11.10 -1.07 -0.26
CA GLU A 60 10.48 -2.40 -0.21
C GLU A 60 9.87 -2.67 1.17
N ILE A 61 8.94 -3.62 1.19
CA ILE A 61 8.34 -4.12 2.42
C ILE A 61 8.34 -5.64 2.33
N ASN A 62 8.69 -6.32 3.41
CA ASN A 62 8.72 -7.78 3.41
C ASN A 62 7.42 -8.37 3.98
N ARG A 63 7.25 -9.68 3.82
CA ARG A 63 6.05 -10.38 4.26
C ARG A 63 5.81 -10.21 5.77
N LYS A 64 6.87 -10.23 6.56
CA LYS A 64 6.76 -10.04 7.99
C LYS A 64 6.20 -8.65 8.33
N ASP A 65 6.67 -7.63 7.63
CA ASP A 65 6.18 -6.27 7.84
C ASP A 65 4.73 -6.13 7.42
N LEU A 66 4.33 -6.78 6.33
CA LEU A 66 2.92 -6.80 5.91
C LEU A 66 2.04 -7.45 6.99
N ARG A 67 2.49 -8.56 7.54
CA ARG A 67 1.77 -9.23 8.62
C ARG A 67 1.69 -8.38 9.87
N ASN A 68 2.74 -7.62 10.18
CA ASN A 68 2.73 -6.71 11.31
C ASN A 68 1.82 -5.52 11.09
N THR A 69 1.71 -5.05 9.84
CA THR A 69 0.84 -3.92 9.49
C THR A 69 -0.63 -4.29 9.67
N LEU A 70 -1.01 -5.48 9.25
CA LEU A 70 -2.38 -5.99 9.41
C LEU A 70 -2.38 -7.18 10.38
N LYS A 71 -2.00 -6.91 11.60
CA LYS A 71 -1.85 -7.91 12.63
C LYS A 71 -3.15 -8.65 12.89
N GLY A 72 -3.08 -9.97 12.94
CA GLY A 72 -4.24 -10.80 13.17
C GLY A 72 -4.99 -11.20 11.90
N ARG A 73 -4.58 -10.68 10.74
CA ARG A 73 -5.20 -11.07 9.48
C ARG A 73 -4.40 -12.19 8.81
N PRO A 74 -5.07 -13.21 8.25
CA PRO A 74 -4.36 -14.24 7.49
C PRO A 74 -3.84 -13.69 6.17
N ASP A 75 -2.80 -14.32 5.65
CA ASP A 75 -2.14 -13.86 4.42
C ASP A 75 -3.10 -13.66 3.24
N PRO A 76 -4.08 -14.54 2.97
CA PRO A 76 -5.02 -14.30 1.88
C PRO A 76 -5.81 -13.00 2.02
N GLU A 77 -6.16 -12.61 3.24
CA GLU A 77 -6.86 -11.35 3.46
C GLU A 77 -5.97 -10.14 3.23
N ILE A 78 -4.71 -10.23 3.63
CA ILE A 78 -3.74 -9.17 3.37
C ILE A 78 -3.55 -9.01 1.85
N ALA A 79 -3.44 -10.12 1.12
CA ALA A 79 -3.32 -10.09 -0.33
C ALA A 79 -4.54 -9.45 -0.98
N ARG A 80 -5.75 -9.75 -0.51
CA ARG A 80 -6.97 -9.11 -1.02
C ARG A 80 -6.99 -7.61 -0.72
N THR A 81 -6.45 -7.22 0.41
CA THR A 81 -6.36 -5.81 0.79
C THR A 81 -5.42 -5.05 -0.16
N LEU A 82 -4.32 -5.68 -0.56
CA LEU A 82 -3.45 -5.11 -1.60
C LEU A 82 -4.23 -4.93 -2.91
N GLU A 83 -5.02 -5.92 -3.30
CA GLU A 83 -5.84 -5.83 -4.50
C GLU A 83 -6.92 -4.75 -4.40
N GLU A 84 -7.47 -4.54 -3.22
CA GLU A 84 -8.42 -3.44 -3.00
C GLU A 84 -7.76 -2.09 -3.29
N LEU A 85 -6.54 -1.89 -2.82
CA LEU A 85 -5.80 -0.66 -3.09
C LEU A 85 -5.50 -0.50 -4.58
N VAL A 86 -5.21 -1.59 -5.28
CA VAL A 86 -5.04 -1.56 -6.72
C VAL A 86 -6.33 -1.13 -7.42
N GLY A 87 -7.47 -1.62 -6.94
CA GLY A 87 -8.76 -1.27 -7.50
C GLY A 87 -9.10 0.21 -7.38
N TYR A 88 -8.52 0.90 -6.41
CA TYR A 88 -8.68 2.35 -6.23
C TYR A 88 -7.54 3.16 -6.82
N ASP A 89 -6.64 2.52 -7.58
CA ASP A 89 -5.47 3.16 -8.19
C ASP A 89 -4.51 3.82 -7.19
N LEU A 90 -4.59 3.42 -5.93
CA LEU A 90 -3.62 3.85 -4.92
C LEU A 90 -2.33 3.06 -5.02
N LEU A 91 -2.43 1.84 -5.52
CA LEU A 91 -1.28 1.03 -5.89
C LEU A 91 -1.41 0.65 -7.36
N VAL A 92 -0.34 0.82 -8.10
CA VAL A 92 -0.27 0.41 -9.50
C VAL A 92 0.80 -0.65 -9.63
N PRO A 93 0.45 -1.86 -10.09
CA PRO A 93 1.47 -2.92 -10.24
C PRO A 93 2.57 -2.48 -11.19
N ASP A 94 3.80 -2.82 -10.84
CA ASP A 94 4.96 -2.51 -11.66
C ASP A 94 4.98 -3.42 -12.88
N ALA A 95 4.78 -2.81 -14.06
CA ALA A 95 4.72 -3.54 -15.32
C ALA A 95 6.08 -4.03 -15.80
N ALA A 96 7.17 -3.48 -15.27
CA ALA A 96 8.51 -3.78 -15.77
C ALA A 96 9.11 -5.04 -15.16
N GLY A 97 8.37 -5.79 -14.38
CA GLY A 97 9.06 -6.79 -13.67
C GLY A 97 8.37 -8.08 -13.40
N THR A 98 8.69 -8.57 -12.25
CA THR A 98 8.31 -9.87 -11.77
C THR A 98 6.90 -9.92 -11.20
N GLY A 99 6.15 -8.82 -11.27
CA GLY A 99 4.81 -8.73 -10.70
C GLY A 99 4.79 -8.59 -9.19
N ARG A 100 5.92 -8.28 -8.58
CA ARG A 100 6.03 -8.17 -7.11
C ARG A 100 6.45 -6.77 -6.68
N GLY A 101 6.00 -5.77 -7.42
CA GLY A 101 6.26 -4.39 -7.10
C GLY A 101 5.06 -3.54 -7.37
N TYR A 102 4.98 -2.43 -6.66
CA TYR A 102 3.91 -1.47 -6.83
C TYR A 102 4.46 -0.06 -6.81
N GLU A 103 3.80 0.82 -7.59
CA GLU A 103 3.95 2.25 -7.43
C GLU A 103 2.86 2.73 -6.48
N VAL A 104 3.23 3.55 -5.50
CA VAL A 104 2.27 4.14 -4.57
C VAL A 104 1.86 5.50 -5.11
N HIS A 105 0.57 5.67 -5.36
CA HIS A 105 0.00 6.87 -5.97
C HIS A 105 -0.72 7.74 -4.94
N PRO A 106 -0.93 9.03 -5.24
CA PRO A 106 -1.58 9.93 -4.31
C PRO A 106 -3.08 9.71 -4.22
N VAL A 107 -3.67 10.15 -3.12
CA VAL A 107 -5.10 10.02 -2.85
C VAL A 107 -5.91 11.08 -3.59
N ASN A 108 -5.33 12.24 -3.83
CA ASN A 108 -6.04 13.40 -4.33
C ASN A 108 -6.60 13.27 -5.75
N GLU A 109 -6.27 12.20 -6.45
CA GLU A 109 -6.78 11.96 -7.80
C GLU A 109 -8.28 11.67 -7.81
N PHE A 110 -8.86 11.46 -6.64
CA PHE A 110 -10.29 11.20 -6.52
C PHE A 110 -11.09 12.45 -6.16
N ALA A 111 -10.43 13.56 -6.06
CA ALA A 111 -11.08 14.81 -5.74
C ALA A 111 -11.87 15.34 -6.94
#